data_4a3ecf44638dbe33f5e080687a8ba0b3
#
_entry.id   4a3ecf44638dbe33f5e080687a8ba0b3
#
_cell.length_a   1.000
_cell.length_b   1.000
_cell.length_c   1.000
_cell.angle_alpha   90.00
_cell.angle_beta   90.00
_cell.angle_gamma   90.00
#
_symmetry.space_group_name_H-M   'P 1'
#
loop_
_entity.id
_entity.type
_entity.pdbx_description
1 polymer ?
#
loop_
_entity_poly.entity_id
_entity_poly.type
_entity_poly.pdbx_seq_one_letter_code
_entity_poly.pdbx_strand_id
1 'polypeptide(L)'
;MLYNMYNNALRVGFEKNRINQTKHNGLDFETAAHVFDDLNVMFMEDGVVEGEQRWFALGVVSRALLIVVHVYREDDVNGEEVIRIISAREANQRERRIYIQQAAQ
;
A
#
# COMPACT_ATOMS: atom_id res chain seq x y z
N MET A 1 10.55 -9.80 4.93
CA MET A 1 9.64 -9.41 3.85
C MET A 1 9.36 -7.89 3.85
N LEU A 2 8.96 -7.35 4.98
CA LEU A 2 8.49 -5.96 5.03
C LEU A 2 9.57 -4.93 4.67
N TYR A 3 10.82 -5.20 4.97
CA TYR A 3 11.89 -4.25 4.65
C TYR A 3 12.05 -4.01 3.16
N ASN A 4 11.63 -4.96 2.32
CA ASN A 4 11.73 -4.81 0.88
C ASN A 4 10.68 -3.88 0.30
N MET A 5 9.66 -3.53 1.07
CA MET A 5 8.60 -2.66 0.56
C MET A 5 9.11 -1.28 0.18
N TYR A 6 10.09 -0.76 0.90
CA TYR A 6 10.64 0.56 0.58
C TYR A 6 11.37 0.53 -0.75
N ASN A 7 12.19 -0.49 -0.97
CA ASN A 7 12.86 -0.65 -2.23
C ASN A 7 11.86 -0.84 -3.35
N ASN A 8 10.81 -1.60 -3.09
CA ASN A 8 9.77 -1.83 -4.08
C ASN A 8 8.99 -0.55 -4.38
N ALA A 9 8.66 0.24 -3.36
CA ALA A 9 7.97 1.51 -3.55
C ALA A 9 8.78 2.45 -4.45
N LEU A 10 10.09 2.50 -4.26
CA LEU A 10 10.97 3.31 -5.08
C LEU A 10 11.07 2.80 -6.52
N ARG A 11 10.81 1.51 -6.75
CA ARG A 11 10.87 0.88 -8.05
C ARG A 11 9.58 0.97 -8.84
N VAL A 12 8.52 1.49 -8.26
CA VAL A 12 7.20 1.57 -8.91
C VAL A 12 7.26 2.40 -10.19
N GLY A 13 8.18 3.32 -10.26
CA GLY A 13 8.31 4.15 -11.43
C GLY A 13 7.84 5.56 -11.17
N PHE A 14 8.65 6.49 -11.60
CA PHE A 14 8.42 7.91 -11.38
C PHE A 14 7.07 8.38 -11.93
N GLU A 15 6.71 7.93 -13.11
CA GLU A 15 5.47 8.34 -13.78
C GLU A 15 4.24 7.95 -12.97
N LYS A 16 4.21 6.72 -12.49
CA LYS A 16 3.09 6.21 -11.73
C LYS A 16 2.92 6.94 -10.41
N ASN A 17 4.02 7.22 -9.74
CA ASN A 17 4.01 7.96 -8.49
C ASN A 17 3.51 9.39 -8.71
N ARG A 18 3.97 10.05 -9.77
CA ARG A 18 3.54 11.40 -10.11
C ARG A 18 2.04 11.48 -10.37
N ILE A 19 1.50 10.52 -11.09
CA ILE A 19 0.07 10.45 -11.37
C ILE A 19 -0.72 10.27 -10.07
N ASN A 20 -0.24 9.41 -9.20
CA ASN A 20 -0.88 9.17 -7.91
C ASN A 20 -0.88 10.42 -7.04
N GLN A 21 0.22 11.15 -7.00
CA GLN A 21 0.31 12.38 -6.23
C GLN A 21 -0.70 13.42 -6.70
N THR A 22 -0.83 13.58 -8.00
CA THR A 22 -1.78 14.51 -8.59
C THR A 22 -3.22 14.13 -8.23
N LYS A 23 -3.51 12.85 -8.27
CA LYS A 23 -4.85 12.32 -8.04
C LYS A 23 -5.27 12.35 -6.58
N HIS A 24 -4.32 12.23 -5.65
CA HIS A 24 -4.57 12.05 -4.22
C HIS A 24 -3.86 13.07 -3.34
N ASN A 25 -3.92 14.34 -3.74
CA ASN A 25 -3.45 15.47 -2.93
C ASN A 25 -1.97 15.38 -2.54
N GLY A 26 -1.15 14.93 -3.48
CA GLY A 26 0.29 14.90 -3.26
C GLY A 26 0.82 13.71 -2.48
N LEU A 27 -0.03 12.74 -2.20
CA LEU A 27 0.40 11.51 -1.51
C LEU A 27 1.32 10.71 -2.42
N ASP A 28 2.56 10.46 -1.97
CA ASP A 28 3.51 9.66 -2.73
C ASP A 28 3.61 8.24 -2.22
N PHE A 29 4.18 7.36 -3.04
CA PHE A 29 4.28 5.95 -2.71
C PHE A 29 5.30 5.68 -1.62
N GLU A 30 6.31 6.51 -1.50
CA GLU A 30 7.30 6.37 -0.43
C GLU A 30 6.64 6.60 0.93
N THR A 31 5.83 7.63 1.05
CA THR A 31 5.05 7.90 2.26
C THR A 31 4.04 6.78 2.50
N ALA A 32 3.33 6.38 1.45
CA ALA A 32 2.29 5.36 1.56
C ALA A 32 2.85 4.01 2.02
N ALA A 33 4.11 3.71 1.67
CA ALA A 33 4.75 2.45 2.07
C ALA A 33 4.79 2.28 3.60
N HIS A 34 4.72 3.37 4.34
CA HIS A 34 4.75 3.31 5.80
C HIS A 34 3.49 2.71 6.41
N VAL A 35 2.42 2.46 5.63
CA VAL A 35 1.26 1.72 6.17
C VAL A 35 1.68 0.36 6.68
N PHE A 36 2.70 -0.24 6.08
CA PHE A 36 3.15 -1.58 6.47
C PHE A 36 3.87 -1.59 7.81
N ASP A 37 4.22 -0.43 8.34
CA ASP A 37 4.82 -0.31 9.67
C ASP A 37 3.79 -0.17 10.78
N ASP A 38 2.53 0.06 10.43
CA ASP A 38 1.46 0.16 11.42
C ASP A 38 1.21 -1.22 12.02
N LEU A 39 1.28 -1.32 13.34
CA LEU A 39 1.07 -2.58 14.04
C LEU A 39 -0.35 -3.12 13.87
N ASN A 40 -1.28 -2.26 13.50
CA ASN A 40 -2.67 -2.63 13.26
C ASN A 40 -3.03 -2.67 11.78
N VAL A 41 -2.04 -2.70 10.91
CA VAL A 41 -2.28 -2.75 9.48
C VAL A 41 -3.20 -3.91 9.12
N MET A 42 -4.16 -3.65 8.26
CA MET A 42 -5.17 -4.61 7.86
C MET A 42 -5.03 -4.91 6.38
N PHE A 43 -5.05 -6.20 6.02
CA PHE A 43 -4.92 -6.61 4.62
C PHE A 43 -6.22 -7.25 4.14
N MET A 44 -6.63 -6.89 2.91
CA MET A 44 -7.83 -7.44 2.29
C MET A 44 -7.55 -7.70 0.82
N GLU A 45 -8.14 -8.78 0.29
CA GLU A 45 -8.04 -9.08 -1.13
C GLU A 45 -8.83 -8.07 -1.95
N ASP A 46 -8.25 -7.63 -3.06
CA ASP A 46 -8.88 -6.67 -3.98
C ASP A 46 -9.21 -7.27 -5.34
N GLY A 47 -9.05 -8.56 -5.51
CA GLY A 47 -9.33 -9.22 -6.77
C GLY A 47 -8.08 -9.45 -7.61
N VAL A 48 -8.30 -10.03 -8.78
CA VAL A 48 -7.22 -10.43 -9.68
C VAL A 48 -7.29 -9.59 -10.95
N VAL A 49 -6.17 -8.97 -11.31
CA VAL A 49 -6.05 -8.19 -12.54
C VAL A 49 -4.88 -8.75 -13.32
N GLU A 50 -5.14 -9.16 -14.57
CA GLU A 50 -4.12 -9.74 -15.45
C GLU A 50 -3.38 -10.90 -14.81
N GLY A 51 -4.11 -11.76 -14.10
CA GLY A 51 -3.54 -12.93 -13.44
C GLY A 51 -2.83 -12.67 -12.13
N GLU A 52 -2.82 -11.45 -11.67
CA GLU A 52 -2.10 -11.06 -10.46
C GLU A 52 -3.08 -10.65 -9.35
N GLN A 53 -2.97 -11.27 -8.18
CA GLN A 53 -3.81 -10.94 -7.03
C GLN A 53 -3.40 -9.60 -6.46
N ARG A 54 -4.36 -8.69 -6.33
CA ARG A 54 -4.17 -7.40 -5.69
C ARG A 54 -4.68 -7.42 -4.26
N TRP A 55 -4.09 -6.59 -3.44
CA TRP A 55 -4.40 -6.48 -2.02
C TRP A 55 -4.54 -5.02 -1.61
N PHE A 56 -5.43 -4.76 -0.68
CA PHE A 56 -5.45 -3.49 0.04
C PHE A 56 -4.67 -3.64 1.33
N ALA A 57 -3.89 -2.61 1.69
CA ALA A 57 -3.35 -2.45 3.02
C ALA A 57 -3.96 -1.19 3.60
N LEU A 58 -4.57 -1.29 4.76
CA LEU A 58 -5.22 -0.17 5.44
C LEU A 58 -4.45 0.10 6.72
N GLY A 59 -3.85 1.27 6.83
CA GLY A 59 -3.00 1.59 7.98
C GLY A 59 -2.78 3.08 8.17
N VAL A 60 -2.29 3.43 9.35
CA VAL A 60 -2.04 4.82 9.75
C VAL A 60 -0.62 5.21 9.43
N VAL A 61 -0.47 6.37 8.79
CA VAL A 61 0.82 7.01 8.54
C VAL A 61 0.69 8.46 8.98
N SER A 62 1.46 8.87 9.98
CA SER A 62 1.46 10.26 10.48
C SER A 62 0.05 10.82 10.66
N ARG A 63 -0.79 10.13 11.41
CA ARG A 63 -2.16 10.52 11.74
C ARG A 63 -3.16 10.41 10.59
N ALA A 64 -2.72 10.03 9.41
CA ALA A 64 -3.62 9.81 8.29
C ALA A 64 -3.86 8.32 8.10
N LEU A 65 -5.10 7.93 7.90
CA LEU A 65 -5.42 6.55 7.57
C LEU A 65 -5.41 6.41 6.06
N LEU A 66 -4.54 5.55 5.57
CA LEU A 66 -4.34 5.36 4.14
C LEU A 66 -4.74 3.96 3.71
N ILE A 67 -5.18 3.86 2.46
CA ILE A 67 -5.40 2.57 1.82
C ILE A 67 -4.45 2.48 0.64
N VAL A 68 -3.72 1.36 0.58
CA VAL A 68 -2.66 1.14 -0.41
C VAL A 68 -2.95 -0.14 -1.17
N VAL A 69 -3.12 -0.02 -2.48
CA VAL A 69 -3.28 -1.19 -3.34
C VAL A 69 -1.89 -1.67 -3.75
N HIS A 70 -1.64 -2.96 -3.57
CA HIS A 70 -0.32 -3.51 -3.84
C HIS A 70 -0.40 -4.95 -4.30
N VAL A 71 0.70 -5.44 -4.84
CA VAL A 71 0.88 -6.83 -5.25
C VAL A 71 2.19 -7.33 -4.68
N TYR A 72 2.30 -8.65 -4.54
CA TYR A 72 3.53 -9.30 -4.13
C TYR A 72 4.21 -9.89 -5.36
N ARG A 73 5.50 -9.66 -5.47
CA ARG A 73 6.31 -10.18 -6.58
C ARG A 73 7.62 -10.73 -6.06
N GLU A 74 8.21 -11.60 -6.86
CA GLU A 74 9.53 -12.11 -6.59
C GLU A 74 10.53 -11.31 -7.43
N ASP A 75 11.61 -10.86 -6.79
CA ASP A 75 12.66 -10.12 -7.50
C ASP A 75 13.40 -11.09 -8.43
N ASP A 76 13.54 -10.72 -9.71
CA ASP A 76 14.13 -11.56 -10.72
C ASP A 76 15.62 -11.82 -10.49
N VAL A 77 16.29 -10.93 -9.76
CA VAL A 77 17.74 -11.02 -9.57
C VAL A 77 18.12 -11.93 -8.40
N ASN A 78 17.46 -11.75 -7.26
CA ASN A 78 17.83 -12.46 -6.02
C ASN A 78 16.73 -13.34 -5.44
N GLY A 79 15.56 -13.39 -6.07
CA GLY A 79 14.46 -14.20 -5.61
C GLY A 79 13.75 -13.69 -4.35
N GLU A 80 14.06 -12.49 -3.89
CA GLU A 80 13.42 -11.92 -2.74
C GLU A 80 11.98 -11.50 -3.05
N GLU A 81 11.09 -11.67 -2.09
CA GLU A 81 9.74 -11.18 -2.21
C GLU A 81 9.72 -9.66 -2.02
N VAL A 82 9.09 -8.97 -2.94
CA VAL A 82 8.94 -7.51 -2.88
C VAL A 82 7.48 -7.12 -2.98
N ILE A 83 7.15 -5.98 -2.39
CA ILE A 83 5.81 -5.41 -2.46
C ILE A 83 5.84 -4.27 -3.47
N ARG A 84 4.99 -4.37 -4.48
CA ARG A 84 4.86 -3.33 -5.49
C ARG A 84 3.57 -2.55 -5.24
N ILE A 85 3.70 -1.26 -4.98
CA ILE A 85 2.55 -0.38 -4.75
C ILE A 85 1.96 0.04 -6.10
N ILE A 86 0.65 -0.13 -6.22
CA ILE A 86 -0.10 0.22 -7.43
C ILE A 86 -0.74 1.60 -7.27
N SER A 87 -1.37 1.86 -6.13
CA SER A 87 -1.99 3.14 -5.84
C SER A 87 -2.14 3.34 -4.35
N ALA A 88 -2.32 4.59 -3.94
CA ALA A 88 -2.51 4.92 -2.54
C ALA A 88 -3.43 6.14 -2.45
N ARG A 89 -4.28 6.15 -1.44
CA ARG A 89 -5.17 7.28 -1.16
C ARG A 89 -5.54 7.29 0.31
N GLU A 90 -6.14 8.37 0.77
CA GLU A 90 -6.69 8.40 2.11
C GLU A 90 -7.93 7.50 2.17
N ALA A 91 -8.13 6.89 3.31
CA ALA A 91 -9.29 6.04 3.55
C ALA A 91 -10.56 6.87 3.63
N ASN A 92 -11.65 6.31 3.11
CA ASN A 92 -12.96 6.92 3.25
C ASN A 92 -13.56 6.56 4.61
N GLN A 93 -14.77 7.07 4.89
CA GLN A 93 -15.40 6.89 6.19
C GLN A 93 -15.73 5.43 6.51
N ARG A 94 -16.13 4.67 5.50
CA ARG A 94 -16.44 3.25 5.66
C ARG A 94 -15.17 2.46 6.00
N GLU A 95 -14.09 2.73 5.30
CA GLU A 95 -12.81 2.09 5.53
C GLU A 95 -12.26 2.43 6.91
N ARG A 96 -12.44 3.68 7.32
CA ARG A 96 -12.04 4.13 8.65
C ARG A 96 -12.77 3.34 9.74
N ARG A 97 -14.05 3.10 9.58
CA ARG A 97 -14.81 2.32 10.55
C ARG A 97 -14.31 0.89 10.64
N ILE A 98 -14.00 0.29 9.51
CA ILE A 98 -13.47 -1.07 9.46
C ILE A 98 -12.15 -1.16 10.23
N TYR A 99 -11.26 -0.21 9.99
CA TYR A 99 -9.96 -0.18 10.64
C TYR A 99 -10.10 0.00 12.16
N ILE A 100 -10.93 0.95 12.59
CA ILE A 100 -11.14 1.22 14.01
C ILE A 100 -11.72 0.01 14.72
N GLN A 101 -12.66 -0.66 14.10
CA GLN A 101 -13.28 -1.87 14.65
C GLN A 101 -12.26 -2.97 14.87
N GLN A 102 -11.38 -3.18 13.91
CA GLN A 102 -10.34 -4.19 14.04
C GLN A 102 -9.31 -3.80 15.10
N ALA A 103 -8.88 -2.54 15.10
CA ALA A 103 -7.85 -2.07 16.02
C ALA A 103 -8.33 -2.11 17.48
N ALA A 104 -9.64 -2.05 17.70
CA ALA A 104 -10.22 -2.07 19.04
C ALA A 104 -10.33 -3.47 19.63
N GLN A 105 -10.06 -4.51 18.85
CA GLN A 105 -10.08 -5.91 19.32
C GLN A 105 -8.73 -6.30 19.99
#